data_d673a5819cc4f2ef9b6d48254e85362a
#
_entry.id   d673a5819cc4f2ef9b6d48254e85362a
#
_cell.length_a   1.000
_cell.length_b   1.000
_cell.length_c   1.000
_cell.angle_alpha   90.00
_cell.angle_beta   90.00
_cell.angle_gamma   90.00
#
_symmetry.space_group_name_H-M   'P 1'
#
loop_
_entity.id
_entity.type
_entity.pdbx_description
1 polymer ?
#
loop_
_entity_poly.entity_id
_entity_poly.type
_entity_poly.pdbx_seq_one_letter_code
_entity_poly.pdbx_strand_id
1 'polypeptide(L)'
;MNSGKSILIEIDSTYCKVHQHGFGARKIYGNQAVGVSRGGKNTKIHALINDKMEMLSFILTGGEVFDSKVAVDLLKTVDLTDKTVLADRAYGASNIRDYICERAALSCIPDKINSKIKHSFDKEVYKQRNIVERFFNKIKNNRHIAMRFDKLSICFCNFVILAAIRIKLK
;
A
#
# COMPACT_ATOMS: atom_id res chain seq x y z
N MET A 1 33.89 -8.18 -0.11
CA MET A 1 32.70 -7.93 0.71
C MET A 1 31.70 -7.22 -0.14
N ASN A 2 30.70 -7.94 -0.67
CA ASN A 2 29.61 -7.34 -1.41
C ASN A 2 28.77 -6.50 -0.45
N SER A 3 28.85 -5.17 -0.55
CA SER A 3 27.87 -4.29 0.09
C SER A 3 26.54 -4.51 -0.64
N GLY A 4 25.76 -5.47 -0.15
CA GLY A 4 24.43 -5.75 -0.66
C GLY A 4 23.60 -4.49 -0.59
N LYS A 5 23.23 -3.95 -1.74
CA LYS A 5 22.35 -2.80 -1.86
C LYS A 5 21.02 -3.19 -1.21
N SER A 6 20.68 -2.56 -0.10
CA SER A 6 19.40 -2.82 0.60
C SER A 6 18.27 -2.65 -0.41
N ILE A 7 17.42 -3.67 -0.54
CA ILE A 7 16.25 -3.58 -1.42
C ILE A 7 15.23 -2.69 -0.74
N LEU A 8 14.79 -1.65 -1.44
CA LEU A 8 13.76 -0.74 -0.94
C LEU A 8 12.39 -1.38 -1.09
N ILE A 9 11.55 -1.22 -0.08
CA ILE A 9 10.13 -1.55 -0.11
C ILE A 9 9.37 -0.28 0.26
N GLU A 10 8.46 0.13 -0.58
CA GLU A 10 7.57 1.27 -0.33
C GLU A 10 6.18 0.77 0.01
N ILE A 11 5.61 1.32 1.09
CA ILE A 11 4.22 1.09 1.48
C ILE A 11 3.43 2.38 1.32
N ASP A 12 2.30 2.29 0.64
CA ASP A 12 1.35 3.38 0.53
C ASP A 12 -0.03 2.84 0.15
N SER A 13 -1.03 3.71 0.11
CA SER A 13 -2.39 3.36 -0.27
C SER A 13 -2.97 4.33 -1.30
N THR A 14 -3.92 3.84 -2.06
CA THR A 14 -4.67 4.68 -2.99
C THR A 14 -6.15 4.36 -2.98
N TYR A 15 -6.99 5.39 -3.15
CA TYR A 15 -8.43 5.23 -3.26
C TYR A 15 -8.85 4.89 -4.69
N CYS A 16 -9.82 4.00 -4.80
CA CYS A 16 -10.57 3.71 -6.00
C CYS A 16 -12.06 3.98 -5.74
N LYS A 17 -12.66 4.92 -6.46
CA LYS A 17 -14.10 5.20 -6.35
C LYS A 17 -14.90 3.97 -6.77
N VAL A 18 -15.99 3.68 -6.06
CA VAL A 18 -16.89 2.58 -6.41
C VAL A 18 -18.11 3.15 -7.12
N HIS A 19 -18.32 2.67 -8.35
CA HIS A 19 -19.50 3.03 -9.13
C HIS A 19 -20.77 2.50 -8.46
N GLN A 20 -21.93 3.09 -8.73
CA GLN A 20 -23.22 2.66 -8.16
C GLN A 20 -23.53 1.18 -8.40
N HIS A 21 -23.03 0.57 -9.46
CA HIS A 21 -23.16 -0.86 -9.74
C HIS A 21 -22.10 -1.74 -9.05
N GLY A 22 -21.05 -1.15 -8.48
CA GLY A 22 -19.94 -1.84 -7.85
C GLY A 22 -20.15 -2.20 -6.38
N PHE A 23 -21.33 -1.96 -5.80
CA PHE A 23 -21.65 -2.34 -4.42
C PHE A 23 -23.00 -3.05 -4.32
N GLY A 24 -23.38 -3.49 -3.12
CA GLY A 24 -24.63 -4.22 -2.92
C GLY A 24 -24.50 -5.71 -3.22
N ALA A 25 -23.31 -6.30 -3.04
CA ALA A 25 -23.14 -7.75 -3.02
C ALA A 25 -23.97 -8.37 -1.86
N ARG A 26 -24.46 -9.60 -2.07
CA ARG A 26 -25.20 -10.33 -1.02
C ARG A 26 -24.29 -10.55 0.20
N LYS A 27 -24.86 -10.47 1.42
CA LYS A 27 -24.12 -10.64 2.69
C LYS A 27 -23.37 -11.97 2.79
N ILE A 28 -23.85 -13.02 2.12
CA ILE A 28 -23.20 -14.34 2.07
C ILE A 28 -21.76 -14.31 1.55
N TYR A 29 -21.40 -13.30 0.77
CA TYR A 29 -20.05 -13.15 0.23
C TYR A 29 -19.09 -12.39 1.17
N GLY A 30 -19.54 -12.05 2.39
CA GLY A 30 -18.74 -11.35 3.37
C GLY A 30 -18.42 -9.89 3.01
N ASN A 31 -17.39 -9.34 3.64
CA ASN A 31 -16.93 -7.97 3.42
C ASN A 31 -16.28 -7.83 2.04
N GLN A 32 -16.79 -6.91 1.24
CA GLN A 32 -16.33 -6.67 -0.13
C GLN A 32 -15.36 -5.49 -0.25
N ALA A 33 -14.75 -5.05 0.84
CA ALA A 33 -13.82 -3.93 0.87
C ALA A 33 -14.40 -2.64 0.22
N VAL A 34 -15.66 -2.37 0.47
CA VAL A 34 -16.33 -1.13 0.08
C VAL A 34 -16.74 -0.39 1.34
N GLY A 35 -16.26 0.83 1.48
CA GLY A 35 -16.59 1.68 2.62
C GLY A 35 -16.89 3.12 2.20
N VAL A 36 -17.17 3.98 3.17
CA VAL A 36 -17.53 5.36 2.93
C VAL A 36 -16.44 6.28 3.50
N SER A 37 -15.92 7.16 2.66
CA SER A 37 -15.04 8.26 3.07
C SER A 37 -15.67 9.61 2.70
N ARG A 38 -14.97 10.70 2.93
CA ARG A 38 -15.43 12.04 2.50
C ARG A 38 -15.73 12.12 1.00
N GLY A 39 -15.07 11.29 0.17
CA GLY A 39 -15.28 11.21 -1.28
C GLY A 39 -16.39 10.25 -1.71
N GLY A 40 -17.23 9.75 -0.78
CA GLY A 40 -18.29 8.79 -1.05
C GLY A 40 -17.82 7.33 -0.91
N LYS A 41 -18.51 6.42 -1.60
CA LYS A 41 -18.16 4.99 -1.58
C LYS A 41 -16.88 4.72 -2.34
N ASN A 42 -15.94 4.05 -1.69
CA ASN A 42 -14.65 3.70 -2.27
C ASN A 42 -14.04 2.44 -1.67
N THR A 43 -13.09 1.89 -2.40
CA THR A 43 -12.17 0.85 -1.96
C THR A 43 -10.79 1.45 -1.87
N LYS A 44 -10.01 1.07 -0.86
CA LYS A 44 -8.62 1.44 -0.73
C LYS A 44 -7.74 0.25 -1.08
N ILE A 45 -6.73 0.50 -1.92
CA ILE A 45 -5.69 -0.46 -2.28
C ILE A 45 -4.46 -0.07 -1.47
N HIS A 46 -4.06 -0.87 -0.48
CA HIS A 46 -2.80 -0.74 0.22
C HIS A 46 -1.80 -1.66 -0.46
N ALA A 47 -0.62 -1.18 -0.84
CA ALA A 47 0.35 -1.99 -1.58
C ALA A 47 1.77 -1.85 -1.06
N LEU A 48 2.55 -2.92 -1.22
CA LEU A 48 4.00 -2.94 -1.10
C LEU A 48 4.62 -3.01 -2.49
N ILE A 49 5.48 -2.05 -2.79
CA ILE A 49 6.15 -1.91 -4.10
C ILE A 49 7.65 -1.92 -3.87
N ASN A 50 8.41 -2.61 -4.70
CA ASN A 50 9.87 -2.58 -4.64
C ASN A 50 10.45 -1.43 -5.50
N ASP A 51 11.77 -1.25 -5.43
CA ASP A 51 12.54 -0.25 -6.19
C ASP A 51 12.42 -0.41 -7.71
N LYS A 52 12.06 -1.61 -8.20
CA LYS A 52 11.78 -1.90 -9.61
C LYS A 52 10.33 -1.61 -10.03
N MET A 53 9.53 -0.99 -9.16
CA MET A 53 8.10 -0.73 -9.37
C MET A 53 7.28 -2.03 -9.53
N GLU A 54 7.70 -3.13 -8.92
CA GLU A 54 6.96 -4.37 -8.88
C GLU A 54 6.09 -4.42 -7.60
N MET A 55 4.83 -4.77 -7.75
CA MET A 55 3.93 -4.99 -6.61
C MET A 55 4.25 -6.33 -5.96
N LEU A 56 4.72 -6.28 -4.71
CA LEU A 56 5.07 -7.47 -3.92
C LEU A 56 3.83 -8.06 -3.25
N SER A 57 2.96 -7.20 -2.73
CA SER A 57 1.73 -7.59 -2.06
C SER A 57 0.73 -6.44 -2.02
N PHE A 58 -0.55 -6.74 -1.79
CA PHE A 58 -1.56 -5.72 -1.55
C PHE A 58 -2.73 -6.26 -0.72
N ILE A 59 -3.44 -5.34 -0.05
CA ILE A 59 -4.66 -5.61 0.71
C ILE A 59 -5.72 -4.60 0.27
N LEU A 60 -6.98 -5.07 0.11
CA LEU A 60 -8.13 -4.22 -0.15
C LEU A 60 -8.90 -3.96 1.15
N THR A 61 -9.28 -2.70 1.36
CA THR A 61 -10.17 -2.32 2.48
C THR A 61 -11.24 -1.34 2.01
N GLY A 62 -12.25 -1.12 2.85
CA GLY A 62 -13.10 0.05 2.70
C GLY A 62 -12.31 1.35 2.91
N GLY A 63 -12.76 2.41 2.29
CA GLY A 63 -12.03 3.69 2.31
C GLY A 63 -11.95 4.37 3.67
N GLU A 64 -12.77 3.98 4.63
CA GLU A 64 -12.74 4.48 6.01
C GLU A 64 -11.59 3.91 6.84
N VAL A 65 -10.99 2.79 6.41
CA VAL A 65 -9.92 2.13 7.16
C VAL A 65 -8.63 2.94 7.10
N PHE A 66 -8.05 3.24 8.25
CA PHE A 66 -6.77 3.96 8.33
C PHE A 66 -5.61 3.10 7.85
N ASP A 67 -4.67 3.69 7.12
CA ASP A 67 -3.51 3.00 6.53
C ASP A 67 -2.64 2.31 7.57
N SER A 68 -2.43 2.95 8.73
CA SER A 68 -1.65 2.39 9.84
C SER A 68 -2.25 1.11 10.43
N LYS A 69 -3.57 0.87 10.29
CA LYS A 69 -4.21 -0.37 10.78
C LYS A 69 -3.87 -1.59 9.94
N VAL A 70 -3.58 -1.39 8.67
CA VAL A 70 -3.33 -2.46 7.69
C VAL A 70 -1.84 -2.70 7.48
N ALA A 71 -1.01 -1.73 7.86
CA ALA A 71 0.41 -1.72 7.57
C ALA A 71 1.16 -2.97 8.05
N VAL A 72 0.97 -3.39 9.31
CA VAL A 72 1.65 -4.56 9.86
C VAL A 72 1.20 -5.83 9.16
N ASP A 73 -0.10 -5.99 8.90
CA ASP A 73 -0.60 -7.19 8.21
C ASP A 73 -0.11 -7.27 6.77
N LEU A 74 0.02 -6.13 6.10
CA LEU A 74 0.60 -6.06 4.77
C LEU A 74 2.12 -6.39 4.80
N LEU A 75 2.87 -5.85 5.76
CA LEU A 75 4.30 -6.13 5.93
C LEU A 75 4.60 -7.59 6.26
N LYS A 76 3.69 -8.29 6.95
CA LYS A 76 3.81 -9.74 7.23
C LYS A 76 3.81 -10.61 5.98
N THR A 77 3.32 -10.12 4.85
CA THR A 77 3.21 -10.90 3.62
C THR A 77 4.51 -11.03 2.84
N VAL A 78 5.57 -10.31 3.25
CA VAL A 78 6.88 -10.29 2.59
C VAL A 78 8.00 -10.47 3.60
N ASP A 79 9.12 -11.02 3.15
CA ASP A 79 10.35 -11.02 3.94
C ASP A 79 10.98 -9.63 3.93
N LEU A 80 11.23 -9.08 5.13
CA LEU A 80 11.80 -7.74 5.34
C LEU A 80 13.29 -7.76 5.65
N THR A 81 13.91 -8.92 5.83
CA THR A 81 15.31 -9.06 6.22
C THR A 81 16.24 -8.23 5.32
N ASP A 82 17.10 -7.42 5.92
CA ASP A 82 18.06 -6.53 5.23
C ASP A 82 17.42 -5.53 4.23
N LYS A 83 16.14 -5.21 4.40
CA LYS A 83 15.43 -4.24 3.55
C LYS A 83 15.20 -2.92 4.25
N THR A 84 15.01 -1.87 3.47
CA THR A 84 14.58 -0.55 3.96
C THR A 84 13.13 -0.31 3.57
N VAL A 85 12.27 -0.09 4.57
CA VAL A 85 10.85 0.20 4.38
C VAL A 85 10.63 1.71 4.36
N LEU A 86 10.16 2.22 3.23
CA LEU A 86 9.77 3.62 3.03
C LEU A 86 8.26 3.76 3.17
N ALA A 87 7.84 4.76 3.92
CA ALA A 87 6.43 5.11 4.03
C ALA A 87 6.27 6.60 4.37
N ASP A 88 5.06 7.12 4.19
CA ASP A 88 4.75 8.47 4.65
C ASP A 88 4.59 8.52 6.18
N ARG A 89 4.43 9.76 6.71
CA ARG A 89 4.27 9.98 8.15
C ARG A 89 2.98 9.40 8.75
N ALA A 90 1.99 8.99 7.93
CA ALA A 90 0.78 8.33 8.40
C ALA A 90 1.10 6.94 8.96
N TYR A 91 2.17 6.30 8.47
CA TYR A 91 2.69 5.01 8.92
C TYR A 91 3.68 5.12 10.10
N GLY A 92 3.93 6.32 10.62
CA GLY A 92 4.92 6.58 11.69
C GLY A 92 4.47 6.15 13.10
N ALA A 93 3.57 5.18 13.24
CA ALA A 93 3.18 4.61 14.53
C ALA A 93 4.27 3.68 15.07
N SER A 94 4.45 3.65 16.42
CA SER A 94 5.51 2.86 17.07
C SER A 94 5.42 1.38 16.72
N ASN A 95 4.22 0.80 16.79
CA ASN A 95 4.01 -0.62 16.47
C ASN A 95 4.44 -1.02 15.05
N ILE A 96 4.40 -0.10 14.08
CA ILE A 96 4.87 -0.36 12.72
C ILE A 96 6.39 -0.34 12.68
N ARG A 97 7.02 0.65 13.33
CA ARG A 97 8.48 0.76 13.42
C ARG A 97 9.09 -0.41 14.17
N ASP A 98 8.47 -0.79 15.30
CA ASP A 98 8.91 -1.92 16.13
C ASP A 98 8.85 -3.21 15.31
N TYR A 99 7.75 -3.46 14.57
CA TYR A 99 7.62 -4.61 13.70
C TYR A 99 8.70 -4.65 12.60
N ILE A 100 9.01 -3.51 11.96
CA ILE A 100 10.07 -3.43 10.95
C ILE A 100 11.45 -3.76 11.57
N CYS A 101 11.74 -3.19 12.75
CA CYS A 101 12.99 -3.41 13.47
C CYS A 101 13.15 -4.88 13.88
N GLU A 102 12.11 -5.52 14.43
CA GLU A 102 12.08 -6.94 14.81
C GLU A 102 12.38 -7.88 13.64
N ARG A 103 12.19 -7.42 12.41
CA ARG A 103 12.45 -8.18 11.16
C ARG A 103 13.81 -7.86 10.55
N ALA A 104 14.74 -7.28 11.33
CA ALA A 104 16.06 -6.86 10.85
C ALA A 104 16.00 -5.94 9.61
N ALA A 105 14.97 -5.08 9.54
CA ALA A 105 14.77 -4.10 8.49
C ALA A 105 14.96 -2.67 9.00
N LEU A 106 15.27 -1.74 8.10
CA LEU A 106 15.39 -0.33 8.41
C LEU A 106 14.07 0.41 8.10
N SER A 107 13.64 1.25 9.02
CA SER A 107 12.46 2.10 8.86
C SER A 107 12.89 3.49 8.36
N CYS A 108 12.51 3.85 7.14
CA CYS A 108 12.69 5.18 6.55
C CYS A 108 11.34 5.90 6.47
N ILE A 109 10.81 6.28 7.64
CA ILE A 109 9.49 6.89 7.81
C ILE A 109 9.65 8.20 8.59
N PRO A 110 9.20 9.35 8.07
CA PRO A 110 9.26 10.62 8.81
C PRO A 110 8.33 10.61 10.02
N ASP A 111 8.73 11.34 11.05
CA ASP A 111 7.85 11.53 12.21
C ASP A 111 6.74 12.54 11.92
N LYS A 112 5.63 12.41 12.63
CA LYS A 112 4.61 13.44 12.68
C LYS A 112 5.20 14.71 13.29
N ILE A 113 4.71 15.88 12.84
CA ILE A 113 5.21 17.18 13.31
C ILE A 113 5.18 17.29 14.84
N ASN A 114 4.09 16.78 15.44
CA ASN A 114 3.85 16.83 16.89
C ASN A 114 4.37 15.59 17.65
N SER A 115 5.22 14.76 17.01
CA SER A 115 5.82 13.61 17.70
C SER A 115 6.78 14.06 18.79
N LYS A 116 6.63 13.52 20.00
CA LYS A 116 7.55 13.76 21.13
C LYS A 116 8.90 13.08 20.90
N ILE A 117 8.90 11.93 20.24
CA ILE A 117 10.10 11.16 19.89
C ILE A 117 10.42 11.44 18.43
N LYS A 118 11.66 11.82 18.15
CA LYS A 118 12.15 12.05 16.79
C LYS A 118 13.10 10.93 16.39
N HIS A 119 12.79 10.27 15.27
CA HIS A 119 13.61 9.23 14.70
C HIS A 119 14.44 9.79 13.55
N SER A 120 15.71 9.42 13.50
CA SER A 120 16.54 9.73 12.34
C SER A 120 16.15 8.80 11.17
N PHE A 121 16.12 9.32 9.96
CA PHE A 121 15.96 8.56 8.75
C PHE A 121 16.80 9.18 7.62
N ASP A 122 17.18 8.38 6.65
CA ASP A 122 17.95 8.82 5.51
C ASP A 122 17.05 9.62 4.55
N LYS A 123 17.33 10.93 4.43
CA LYS A 123 16.55 11.84 3.56
C LYS A 123 16.77 11.56 2.07
N GLU A 124 17.97 11.10 1.68
CA GLU A 124 18.27 10.78 0.29
C GLU A 124 17.54 9.51 -0.14
N VAL A 125 17.54 8.48 0.71
CA VAL A 125 16.73 7.28 0.50
C VAL A 125 15.25 7.62 0.47
N TYR A 126 14.78 8.50 1.35
CA TYR A 126 13.37 8.90 1.40
C TYR A 126 12.87 9.60 0.12
N LYS A 127 13.75 10.30 -0.61
CA LYS A 127 13.39 10.91 -1.91
C LYS A 127 12.90 9.89 -2.94
N GLN A 128 13.25 8.62 -2.78
CA GLN A 128 12.82 7.54 -3.69
C GLN A 128 11.36 7.13 -3.48
N ARG A 129 10.68 7.59 -2.42
CA ARG A 129 9.28 7.28 -2.09
C ARG A 129 8.27 7.58 -3.22
N ASN A 130 8.67 8.28 -4.26
CA ASN A 130 7.82 8.56 -5.39
C ASN A 130 7.51 7.33 -6.30
N ILE A 131 8.16 6.19 -6.06
CA ILE A 131 7.99 4.99 -6.89
C ILE A 131 6.58 4.43 -6.74
N VAL A 132 6.08 4.32 -5.48
CA VAL A 132 4.71 3.84 -5.22
C VAL A 132 3.66 4.78 -5.78
N GLU A 133 3.87 6.09 -5.72
CA GLU A 133 2.96 7.07 -6.33
C GLU A 133 2.89 6.91 -7.85
N ARG A 134 4.06 6.74 -8.50
CA ARG A 134 4.14 6.46 -9.94
C ARG A 134 3.49 5.13 -10.31
N PHE A 135 3.65 4.11 -9.45
CA PHE A 135 2.97 2.83 -9.63
C PHE A 135 1.45 3.01 -9.61
N PHE A 136 0.91 3.69 -8.59
CA PHE A 136 -0.53 3.94 -8.51
C PHE A 136 -1.07 4.74 -9.69
N ASN A 137 -0.33 5.72 -10.17
CA ASN A 137 -0.70 6.45 -11.38
C ASN A 137 -0.77 5.53 -12.59
N LYS A 138 0.20 4.61 -12.75
CA LYS A 138 0.22 3.64 -13.86
C LYS A 138 -0.94 2.64 -13.78
N ILE A 139 -1.23 2.04 -12.62
CA ILE A 139 -2.35 1.08 -12.53
C ILE A 139 -3.70 1.75 -12.77
N LYS A 140 -3.88 3.02 -12.38
CA LYS A 140 -5.11 3.79 -12.60
C LYS A 140 -5.39 4.16 -14.06
N ASN A 141 -4.43 3.99 -14.97
CA ASN A 141 -4.70 4.05 -16.42
C ASN A 141 -5.66 2.92 -16.86
N ASN A 142 -5.83 1.88 -16.05
CA ASN A 142 -6.87 0.86 -16.27
C ASN A 142 -8.20 1.38 -15.69
N ARG A 143 -9.23 1.48 -16.53
CA ARG A 143 -10.54 2.04 -16.14
C ARG A 143 -11.18 1.33 -14.95
N HIS A 144 -11.05 -0.01 -14.85
CA HIS A 144 -11.55 -0.80 -13.71
C HIS A 144 -10.88 -0.46 -12.37
N ILE A 145 -9.64 0.07 -12.39
CA ILE A 145 -8.93 0.51 -11.18
C ILE A 145 -9.17 1.98 -10.91
N ALA A 146 -9.30 2.81 -11.95
CA ALA A 146 -9.69 4.21 -11.78
C ALA A 146 -11.07 4.33 -11.12
N MET A 147 -12.00 3.43 -11.50
CA MET A 147 -13.33 3.30 -10.91
C MET A 147 -13.71 1.82 -10.84
N ARG A 148 -14.05 1.34 -9.64
CA ARG A 148 -14.47 -0.05 -9.42
C ARG A 148 -15.94 -0.23 -9.82
N PHE A 149 -16.19 -1.17 -10.72
CA PHE A 149 -17.53 -1.61 -11.12
C PHE A 149 -17.91 -2.97 -10.55
N ASP A 150 -16.93 -3.68 -9.97
CA ASP A 150 -17.08 -5.05 -9.50
C ASP A 150 -17.71 -5.11 -8.12
N LYS A 151 -18.83 -5.85 -7.98
CA LYS A 151 -19.48 -6.07 -6.68
C LYS A 151 -18.62 -6.91 -5.76
N LEU A 152 -17.93 -7.93 -6.30
CA LEU A 152 -17.10 -8.84 -5.52
C LEU A 152 -15.66 -8.32 -5.47
N SER A 153 -15.08 -8.32 -4.26
CA SER A 153 -13.69 -7.92 -4.02
C SER A 153 -12.70 -8.81 -4.79
N ILE A 154 -13.01 -10.11 -4.91
CA ILE A 154 -12.14 -11.05 -5.65
C ILE A 154 -12.02 -10.68 -7.13
N CYS A 155 -13.11 -10.24 -7.77
CA CYS A 155 -13.06 -9.78 -9.15
C CYS A 155 -12.18 -8.53 -9.27
N PHE A 156 -12.36 -7.57 -8.36
CA PHE A 156 -11.53 -6.36 -8.34
C PHE A 156 -10.06 -6.67 -8.05
N CYS A 157 -9.75 -7.60 -7.13
CA CYS A 157 -8.39 -8.10 -6.90
C CYS A 157 -7.73 -8.57 -8.20
N ASN A 158 -8.45 -9.36 -9.01
CA ASN A 158 -7.91 -9.88 -10.27
C ASN A 158 -7.54 -8.75 -11.25
N PHE A 159 -8.34 -7.69 -11.33
CA PHE A 159 -7.99 -6.51 -12.14
C PHE A 159 -6.75 -5.78 -11.61
N VAL A 160 -6.58 -5.67 -10.29
CA VAL A 160 -5.37 -5.09 -9.68
C VAL A 160 -4.14 -5.92 -10.04
N ILE A 161 -4.23 -7.25 -9.92
CA ILE A 161 -3.14 -8.17 -10.28
C ILE A 161 -2.78 -8.06 -11.76
N LEU A 162 -3.77 -8.10 -12.65
CA LEU A 162 -3.54 -7.97 -14.10
C LEU A 162 -2.87 -6.64 -14.47
N ALA A 163 -3.28 -5.55 -13.82
CA ALA A 163 -2.67 -4.25 -14.04
C ALA A 163 -1.21 -4.21 -13.56
N ALA A 164 -0.89 -4.83 -12.42
CA ALA A 164 0.47 -4.93 -11.91
C ALA A 164 1.36 -5.78 -12.83
N ILE A 165 0.86 -6.93 -13.30
CA ILE A 165 1.56 -7.77 -14.29
C ILE A 165 1.87 -6.98 -15.56
N ARG A 166 0.90 -6.24 -16.09
CA ARG A 166 1.09 -5.40 -17.28
C ARG A 166 2.18 -4.34 -17.09
N ILE A 167 2.34 -3.80 -15.87
CA ILE A 167 3.43 -2.85 -15.59
C ILE A 167 4.78 -3.55 -15.59
N LYS A 168 4.86 -4.76 -15.03
CA LYS A 168 6.09 -5.55 -14.95
C LYS A 168 6.58 -6.03 -16.31
N LEU A 169 5.67 -6.31 -17.25
CA LEU A 169 5.99 -6.82 -18.59
C LEU A 169 6.37 -5.72 -19.60
N LYS A 170 6.32 -4.45 -19.20
CA LYS A 170 6.74 -3.29 -20.03
C LYS A 170 8.14 -2.83 -19.68
#